data_feeeb3e52ebbcdb3a5abe148392c7402
#
_entry.id   feeeb3e52ebbcdb3a5abe148392c7402
#
_cell.length_a   1.000
_cell.length_b   1.000
_cell.length_c   1.000
_cell.angle_alpha   90.00
_cell.angle_beta   90.00
_cell.angle_gamma   90.00
#
_symmetry.space_group_name_H-M   'P 1'
#
loop_
_entity.id
_entity.type
_entity.pdbx_description
1 polymer ?
#
loop_
_entity_poly.entity_id
_entity_poly.type
_entity_poly.pdbx_seq_one_letter_code
_entity_poly.pdbx_strand_id
1 'polypeptide(L)'
;MKVISSLLTHKEFLQNISDVLSDEYFSNPAHKWVINEIIKYYDRYHTVIKYYDRYHTVISMDILKVEMKKLDNEVLKVSVKEQLREAYRADLEDLQYVQEEFSTFCKNQQLKKALLNSVDLLKAGDYDSIKYMIESAMKAGADKNIGHEYKRDVESRYREDHRKIVPTPWPEINELVQGGLGNGDLGLIFGNPGGGKSWTLVALGGFAVQMGFNVIHYTLELSEAYTGRR
;
A
#
# COMPACT_ATOMS: atom_id res chain seq x y z
N MET A 1 -3.09 5.89 -24.23
CA MET A 1 -2.10 7.00 -24.17
C MET A 1 -2.06 7.69 -22.82
N LYS A 2 -3.18 8.15 -22.23
CA LYS A 2 -3.23 8.82 -20.91
C LYS A 2 -2.55 8.03 -19.79
N VAL A 3 -2.69 6.69 -19.74
CA VAL A 3 -2.00 5.81 -18.77
C VAL A 3 -0.48 5.89 -18.90
N ILE A 4 0.06 5.78 -20.12
CA ILE A 4 1.52 5.88 -20.34
C ILE A 4 2.02 7.27 -19.97
N SER A 5 1.29 8.31 -20.33
CA SER A 5 1.60 9.67 -19.93
C SER A 5 1.64 9.82 -18.41
N SER A 6 0.64 9.27 -17.69
CA SER A 6 0.61 9.26 -16.21
C SER A 6 1.82 8.56 -15.61
N LEU A 7 2.20 7.40 -16.14
CA LEU A 7 3.36 6.63 -15.68
C LEU A 7 4.67 7.34 -15.91
N LEU A 8 4.75 8.19 -16.95
CA LEU A 8 5.95 8.97 -17.29
C LEU A 8 6.04 10.32 -16.56
N THR A 9 4.95 10.80 -15.95
CA THR A 9 4.89 12.14 -15.33
C THR A 9 4.59 12.12 -13.84
N HIS A 10 3.90 11.08 -13.34
CA HIS A 10 3.43 11.00 -11.96
C HIS A 10 4.07 9.84 -11.20
N LYS A 11 5.08 10.19 -10.41
CA LYS A 11 5.84 9.25 -9.58
C LYS A 11 4.97 8.44 -8.63
N GLU A 12 4.05 9.10 -7.93
CA GLU A 12 3.18 8.47 -6.92
C GLU A 12 2.29 7.40 -7.57
N PHE A 13 1.77 7.68 -8.76
CA PHE A 13 0.98 6.71 -9.50
C PHE A 13 1.80 5.47 -9.86
N LEU A 14 3.01 5.65 -10.39
CA LEU A 14 3.91 4.52 -10.70
C LEU A 14 4.25 3.70 -9.45
N GLN A 15 4.52 4.36 -8.32
CA GLN A 15 4.81 3.69 -7.05
C GLN A 15 3.63 2.83 -6.57
N ASN A 16 2.41 3.35 -6.68
CA ASN A 16 1.21 2.66 -6.21
C ASN A 16 0.87 1.41 -7.01
N ILE A 17 1.21 1.37 -8.30
CA ILE A 17 0.86 0.25 -9.18
C ILE A 17 2.06 -0.58 -9.64
N SER A 18 3.27 -0.27 -9.19
CA SER A 18 4.49 -0.93 -9.66
C SER A 18 4.50 -2.46 -9.48
N ASP A 19 3.85 -2.96 -8.43
CA ASP A 19 3.74 -4.38 -8.11
C ASP A 19 2.65 -5.14 -8.90
N VAL A 20 1.74 -4.40 -9.52
CA VAL A 20 0.64 -4.96 -10.32
C VAL A 20 0.74 -4.60 -11.79
N LEU A 21 1.67 -3.71 -12.16
CA LEU A 21 1.89 -3.28 -13.54
C LEU A 21 2.55 -4.39 -14.35
N SER A 22 1.99 -4.71 -15.53
CA SER A 22 2.58 -5.67 -16.46
C SER A 22 2.45 -5.15 -17.90
N ASP A 23 3.48 -5.40 -18.70
CA ASP A 23 3.47 -5.11 -20.13
C ASP A 23 2.47 -6.00 -20.92
N GLU A 24 2.11 -7.16 -20.35
CA GLU A 24 1.10 -8.07 -20.91
C GLU A 24 -0.28 -7.43 -21.06
N TYR A 25 -0.59 -6.38 -20.29
CA TYR A 25 -1.87 -5.68 -20.34
C TYR A 25 -2.04 -4.78 -21.58
N PHE A 26 -1.00 -4.63 -22.36
CA PHE A 26 -1.00 -3.78 -23.53
C PHE A 26 -0.91 -4.62 -24.81
N SER A 27 -1.79 -4.37 -25.77
CA SER A 27 -1.79 -5.08 -27.06
C SER A 27 -0.78 -4.51 -28.08
N ASN A 28 -0.51 -3.21 -28.00
CA ASN A 28 0.42 -2.53 -28.91
C ASN A 28 1.88 -2.83 -28.52
N PRO A 29 2.73 -3.35 -29.44
CA PRO A 29 4.12 -3.67 -29.16
C PRO A 29 4.95 -2.48 -28.68
N ALA A 30 4.68 -1.27 -29.17
CA ALA A 30 5.37 -0.06 -28.71
C ALA A 30 4.99 0.29 -27.26
N HIS A 31 3.72 0.13 -26.89
CA HIS A 31 3.30 0.32 -25.51
C HIS A 31 3.93 -0.72 -24.58
N LYS A 32 3.95 -1.99 -24.97
CA LYS A 32 4.63 -3.06 -24.21
C LYS A 32 6.08 -2.71 -23.95
N TRP A 33 6.78 -2.28 -24.96
CA TRP A 33 8.18 -1.89 -24.82
C TRP A 33 8.36 -0.73 -23.83
N VAL A 34 7.56 0.33 -23.94
CA VAL A 34 7.64 1.49 -23.02
C VAL A 34 7.37 1.07 -21.59
N ILE A 35 6.32 0.27 -21.36
CA ILE A 35 5.99 -0.21 -20.01
C ILE A 35 7.09 -1.11 -19.45
N ASN A 36 7.65 -2.00 -20.24
CA ASN A 36 8.75 -2.86 -19.83
C ASN A 36 9.99 -2.05 -19.43
N GLU A 37 10.34 -0.99 -20.18
CA GLU A 37 11.45 -0.12 -19.81
C GLU A 37 11.16 0.70 -18.55
N ILE A 38 9.91 1.13 -18.32
CA ILE A 38 9.49 1.78 -17.08
C ILE A 38 9.66 0.81 -15.89
N ILE A 39 9.18 -0.43 -16.00
CA ILE A 39 9.29 -1.45 -14.96
C ILE A 39 10.77 -1.75 -14.67
N LYS A 40 11.59 -2.05 -15.69
CA LYS A 40 13.02 -2.33 -15.53
C LYS A 40 13.75 -1.18 -14.83
N TYR A 41 13.45 0.05 -15.24
CA TYR A 41 14.06 1.24 -14.64
C TYR A 41 13.65 1.38 -13.17
N TYR A 42 12.37 1.20 -12.88
CA TYR A 42 11.84 1.25 -11.52
C TYR A 42 12.48 0.19 -10.63
N ASP A 43 12.50 -1.08 -11.06
CA ASP A 43 13.06 -2.20 -10.30
C ASP A 43 14.57 -1.99 -10.04
N ARG A 44 15.31 -1.51 -11.04
CA ARG A 44 16.75 -1.31 -10.94
C ARG A 44 17.12 -0.21 -9.95
N TYR A 45 16.37 0.87 -9.93
CA TYR A 45 16.73 2.07 -9.16
C TYR A 45 15.94 2.22 -7.86
N HIS A 46 14.77 1.60 -7.75
CA HIS A 46 14.01 1.58 -6.50
C HIS A 46 14.66 0.68 -5.43
N THR A 47 15.29 -0.42 -5.83
CA THR A 47 15.92 -1.39 -4.91
C THR A 47 17.22 -0.85 -4.29
N VAL A 48 17.92 0.05 -4.98
CA VAL A 48 19.23 0.57 -4.56
C VAL A 48 19.11 1.76 -3.62
N ILE A 49 17.97 2.44 -3.56
CA ILE A 49 17.85 3.76 -2.93
C ILE A 49 16.86 3.76 -1.75
N LYS A 50 17.04 2.82 -0.81
CA LYS A 50 16.43 2.96 0.53
C LYS A 50 17.06 4.10 1.36
N TYR A 51 18.11 4.76 0.87
CA TYR A 51 18.92 5.68 1.68
C TYR A 51 19.09 7.10 1.14
N TYR A 52 18.77 7.39 -0.15
CA TYR A 52 18.90 8.73 -0.71
C TYR A 52 17.80 9.11 -1.68
N ASP A 53 17.03 10.08 -1.27
CA ASP A 53 15.85 10.67 -1.91
C ASP A 53 16.09 11.39 -3.27
N ARG A 54 17.25 11.20 -3.89
CA ARG A 54 17.68 11.98 -5.07
C ARG A 54 17.27 11.40 -6.43
N TYR A 55 16.88 10.13 -6.52
CA TYR A 55 16.64 9.45 -7.82
C TYR A 55 15.27 8.77 -7.95
N HIS A 56 14.32 9.10 -7.09
CA HIS A 56 12.93 8.65 -7.24
C HIS A 56 12.21 9.38 -8.38
N THR A 57 12.86 9.51 -9.52
CA THR A 57 12.27 10.08 -10.71
C THR A 57 11.73 8.99 -11.61
N VAL A 58 10.60 9.27 -12.20
CA VAL A 58 10.10 8.52 -13.36
C VAL A 58 11.21 8.50 -14.43
N ILE A 59 11.27 7.43 -15.21
CA ILE A 59 12.24 7.32 -16.31
C ILE A 59 12.19 8.56 -17.20
N SER A 60 13.35 9.21 -17.41
CA SER A 60 13.40 10.41 -18.23
C SER A 60 13.36 10.09 -19.73
N MET A 61 12.90 11.07 -20.52
CA MET A 61 12.93 10.94 -21.99
C MET A 61 14.31 10.65 -22.55
N ASP A 62 15.36 11.15 -21.95
CA ASP A 62 16.71 10.96 -22.46
C ASP A 62 17.20 9.52 -22.24
N ILE A 63 16.79 8.91 -21.10
CA ILE A 63 17.05 7.49 -20.87
C ILE A 63 16.26 6.63 -21.86
N LEU A 64 14.97 6.92 -22.08
CA LEU A 64 14.17 6.22 -23.09
C LEU A 64 14.74 6.34 -24.49
N LYS A 65 15.30 7.51 -24.88
CA LYS A 65 16.00 7.69 -26.16
C LYS A 65 17.26 6.84 -26.26
N VAL A 66 18.01 6.68 -25.16
CA VAL A 66 19.21 5.84 -25.13
C VAL A 66 18.82 4.36 -25.28
N GLU A 67 17.82 3.89 -24.53
CA GLU A 67 17.37 2.51 -24.62
C GLU A 67 16.72 2.20 -25.99
N MET A 68 15.99 3.15 -26.56
CA MET A 68 15.43 3.04 -27.91
C MET A 68 16.50 2.89 -29.00
N LYS A 69 17.70 3.48 -28.85
CA LYS A 69 18.80 3.30 -29.81
C LYS A 69 19.33 1.87 -29.86
N LYS A 70 19.15 1.10 -28.78
CA LYS A 70 19.57 -0.31 -28.69
C LYS A 70 18.61 -1.29 -29.37
N LEU A 71 17.43 -0.81 -29.82
CA LEU A 71 16.49 -1.64 -30.56
C LEU A 71 17.02 -1.93 -31.98
N ASP A 72 17.02 -3.21 -32.35
CA ASP A 72 17.41 -3.64 -33.69
C ASP A 72 16.26 -3.48 -34.71
N ASN A 73 15.02 -3.45 -34.24
CA ASN A 73 13.83 -3.36 -35.07
C ASN A 73 13.45 -1.89 -35.35
N GLU A 74 13.76 -1.42 -36.54
CA GLU A 74 13.51 -0.03 -36.97
C GLU A 74 12.00 0.31 -37.02
N VAL A 75 11.12 -0.63 -37.34
CA VAL A 75 9.67 -0.41 -37.35
C VAL A 75 9.17 -0.16 -35.93
N LEU A 76 9.61 -0.98 -34.98
CA LEU A 76 9.27 -0.79 -33.58
C LEU A 76 9.82 0.54 -33.04
N LYS A 77 11.05 0.90 -33.43
CA LYS A 77 11.69 2.16 -33.05
C LYS A 77 10.88 3.38 -33.48
N VAL A 78 10.39 3.38 -34.71
CA VAL A 78 9.55 4.47 -35.23
C VAL A 78 8.23 4.53 -34.44
N SER A 79 7.58 3.38 -34.25
CA SER A 79 6.32 3.28 -33.53
C SER A 79 6.47 3.76 -32.07
N VAL A 80 7.52 3.35 -31.36
CA VAL A 80 7.82 3.81 -29.97
C VAL A 80 7.99 5.32 -29.94
N LYS A 81 8.72 5.89 -30.91
CA LYS A 81 8.94 7.34 -30.99
C LYS A 81 7.63 8.12 -31.16
N GLU A 82 6.72 7.62 -32.00
CA GLU A 82 5.40 8.24 -32.21
C GLU A 82 4.56 8.14 -30.95
N GLN A 83 4.48 6.96 -30.34
CA GLN A 83 3.70 6.74 -29.13
C GLN A 83 4.20 7.57 -27.93
N LEU A 84 5.52 7.75 -27.79
CA LEU A 84 6.07 8.64 -26.78
C LEU A 84 5.70 10.12 -27.04
N ARG A 85 5.72 10.57 -28.30
CA ARG A 85 5.29 11.92 -28.64
C ARG A 85 3.81 12.16 -28.31
N GLU A 86 2.95 11.19 -28.60
CA GLU A 86 1.53 11.25 -28.26
C GLU A 86 1.32 11.24 -26.75
N ALA A 87 2.06 10.41 -26.00
CA ALA A 87 1.98 10.36 -24.55
C ALA A 87 2.31 11.71 -23.90
N TYR A 88 3.34 12.40 -24.39
CA TYR A 88 3.71 13.72 -23.86
C TYR A 88 2.77 14.87 -24.30
N ARG A 89 1.97 14.66 -25.34
CA ARG A 89 0.95 15.62 -25.79
C ARG A 89 -0.43 15.32 -25.23
N ALA A 90 -0.59 14.18 -24.56
CA ALA A 90 -1.88 13.77 -24.03
C ALA A 90 -2.36 14.78 -22.99
N ASP A 91 -3.62 15.19 -23.14
CA ASP A 91 -4.31 15.97 -22.15
C ASP A 91 -4.54 15.15 -20.88
N LEU A 92 -4.23 15.73 -19.73
CA LEU A 92 -4.30 15.12 -18.41
C LEU A 92 -5.45 15.67 -17.55
N GLU A 93 -6.45 16.32 -18.15
CA GLU A 93 -7.60 16.86 -17.41
C GLU A 93 -8.31 15.80 -16.56
N ASP A 94 -8.43 14.54 -17.07
CA ASP A 94 -9.07 13.43 -16.35
C ASP A 94 -8.06 12.49 -15.67
N LEU A 95 -6.90 13.01 -15.29
CA LEU A 95 -5.77 12.20 -14.83
C LEU A 95 -6.13 11.30 -13.64
N GLN A 96 -6.79 11.83 -12.63
CA GLN A 96 -7.16 11.09 -11.43
C GLN A 96 -8.09 9.92 -11.78
N TYR A 97 -9.11 10.16 -12.58
CA TYR A 97 -10.02 9.11 -13.03
C TYR A 97 -9.29 8.01 -13.78
N VAL A 98 -8.39 8.37 -14.72
CA VAL A 98 -7.60 7.41 -15.50
C VAL A 98 -6.69 6.57 -14.58
N GLN A 99 -6.11 7.17 -13.56
CA GLN A 99 -5.26 6.48 -12.58
C GLN A 99 -6.05 5.49 -11.74
N GLU A 100 -7.22 5.89 -11.23
CA GLU A 100 -8.10 5.05 -10.42
C GLU A 100 -8.62 3.86 -11.21
N GLU A 101 -9.13 4.08 -12.44
CA GLU A 101 -9.62 3.02 -13.31
C GLU A 101 -8.52 2.04 -13.72
N PHE A 102 -7.33 2.55 -14.06
CA PHE A 102 -6.22 1.68 -14.44
C PHE A 102 -5.68 0.89 -13.24
N SER A 103 -5.63 1.46 -12.05
CA SER A 103 -5.28 0.75 -10.82
C SER A 103 -6.26 -0.40 -10.55
N THR A 104 -7.55 -0.13 -10.66
CA THR A 104 -8.62 -1.13 -10.51
C THR A 104 -8.50 -2.24 -11.56
N PHE A 105 -8.23 -1.88 -12.81
CA PHE A 105 -7.98 -2.84 -13.87
C PHE A 105 -6.78 -3.75 -13.56
N CYS A 106 -5.64 -3.19 -13.14
CA CYS A 106 -4.44 -3.96 -12.79
C CYS A 106 -4.70 -4.94 -11.63
N LYS A 107 -5.39 -4.50 -10.57
CA LYS A 107 -5.79 -5.34 -9.45
C LYS A 107 -6.66 -6.51 -9.91
N ASN A 108 -7.65 -6.25 -10.74
CA ASN A 108 -8.53 -7.27 -11.29
C ASN A 108 -7.77 -8.28 -12.16
N GLN A 109 -6.79 -7.84 -12.96
CA GLN A 109 -5.96 -8.74 -13.77
C GLN A 109 -5.06 -9.63 -12.89
N GLN A 110 -4.47 -9.09 -11.83
CA GLN A 110 -3.68 -9.87 -10.88
C GLN A 110 -4.53 -10.92 -10.17
N LEU A 111 -5.70 -10.54 -9.68
CA LEU A 111 -6.63 -11.48 -9.03
C LEU A 111 -7.09 -12.56 -10.00
N LYS A 112 -7.43 -12.19 -11.25
CA LYS A 112 -7.79 -13.15 -12.30
C LYS A 112 -6.65 -14.15 -12.57
N LYS A 113 -5.42 -13.68 -12.67
CA LYS A 113 -4.23 -14.53 -12.87
C LYS A 113 -4.02 -15.49 -11.68
N ALA A 114 -4.17 -14.99 -10.46
CA ALA A 114 -4.09 -15.80 -9.25
C ALA A 114 -5.16 -16.89 -9.21
N LEU A 115 -6.41 -16.56 -9.53
CA LEU A 115 -7.52 -17.53 -9.61
C LEU A 115 -7.29 -18.59 -10.68
N LEU A 116 -6.83 -18.22 -11.87
CA LEU A 116 -6.52 -19.17 -12.93
C LEU A 116 -5.38 -20.12 -12.53
N ASN A 117 -4.31 -19.60 -11.94
CA ASN A 117 -3.19 -20.41 -11.47
C ASN A 117 -3.56 -21.32 -10.28
N SER A 118 -4.54 -20.92 -9.46
CA SER A 118 -5.01 -21.71 -8.34
C SER A 118 -5.72 -23.01 -8.74
N VAL A 119 -6.20 -23.11 -9.98
CA VAL A 119 -6.89 -24.32 -10.48
C VAL A 119 -5.97 -25.55 -10.47
N ASP A 120 -4.70 -25.36 -10.84
CA ASP A 120 -3.75 -26.48 -10.83
C ASP A 120 -3.33 -26.85 -9.40
N LEU A 121 -3.19 -25.89 -8.52
CA LEU A 121 -2.94 -26.12 -7.09
C LEU A 121 -4.13 -26.83 -6.43
N LEU A 122 -5.36 -26.52 -6.84
CA LEU A 122 -6.56 -27.19 -6.35
C LEU A 122 -6.56 -28.67 -6.70
N LYS A 123 -6.13 -29.03 -7.92
CA LYS A 123 -5.97 -30.45 -8.33
C LYS A 123 -4.90 -31.18 -7.51
N ALA A 124 -3.87 -30.45 -7.09
CA ALA A 124 -2.80 -30.98 -6.24
C ALA A 124 -3.18 -31.03 -4.74
N GLY A 125 -4.32 -30.41 -4.33
CA GLY A 125 -4.76 -30.35 -2.94
C GLY A 125 -3.97 -29.37 -2.06
N ASP A 126 -3.22 -28.44 -2.68
CA ASP A 126 -2.40 -27.46 -1.96
C ASP A 126 -3.21 -26.19 -1.64
N TYR A 127 -4.03 -26.28 -0.60
CA TYR A 127 -4.92 -25.19 -0.17
C TYR A 127 -4.16 -24.01 0.44
N ASP A 128 -3.02 -24.26 1.08
CA ASP A 128 -2.24 -23.20 1.72
C ASP A 128 -1.60 -22.27 0.66
N SER A 129 -1.07 -22.83 -0.41
CA SER A 129 -0.55 -22.07 -1.55
C SER A 129 -1.65 -21.27 -2.25
N ILE A 130 -2.85 -21.84 -2.40
CA ILE A 130 -4.00 -21.13 -2.97
C ILE A 130 -4.34 -19.91 -2.11
N LYS A 131 -4.49 -20.11 -0.80
CA LYS A 131 -4.79 -19.02 0.15
C LYS A 131 -3.76 -17.91 0.06
N TYR A 132 -2.48 -18.26 0.15
CA TYR A 132 -1.38 -17.29 0.06
C TYR A 132 -1.39 -16.51 -1.26
N MET A 133 -1.60 -17.19 -2.39
CA MET A 133 -1.64 -16.56 -3.72
C MET A 133 -2.79 -15.57 -3.85
N ILE A 134 -3.99 -15.92 -3.39
CA ILE A 134 -5.16 -15.05 -3.45
C ILE A 134 -4.99 -13.85 -2.51
N GLU A 135 -4.56 -14.07 -1.26
CA GLU A 135 -4.30 -12.99 -0.31
C GLU A 135 -3.23 -12.02 -0.81
N SER A 136 -2.17 -12.54 -1.44
CA SER A 136 -1.13 -11.72 -2.05
C SER A 136 -1.66 -10.89 -3.20
N ALA A 137 -2.48 -11.48 -4.09
CA ALA A 137 -3.11 -10.76 -5.20
C ALA A 137 -4.11 -9.68 -4.74
N MET A 138 -4.82 -9.92 -3.64
CA MET A 138 -5.74 -8.94 -3.05
C MET A 138 -5.00 -7.76 -2.39
N LYS A 139 -3.82 -8.00 -1.83
CA LYS A 139 -2.97 -6.95 -1.22
C LYS A 139 -2.17 -6.17 -2.27
N ALA A 140 -1.96 -6.73 -3.45
CA ALA A 140 -1.23 -6.10 -4.53
C ALA A 140 -1.98 -4.84 -5.01
N GLY A 141 -1.26 -3.76 -5.27
CA GLY A 141 -1.83 -2.46 -5.67
C GLY A 141 -2.71 -1.80 -4.60
N ALA A 142 -2.70 -2.27 -3.33
CA ALA A 142 -3.25 -1.49 -2.25
C ALA A 142 -2.40 -0.23 -2.04
N ASP A 143 -3.05 0.88 -1.65
CA ASP A 143 -2.35 2.13 -1.36
C ASP A 143 -1.14 1.84 -0.46
N LYS A 144 0.05 1.94 -1.04
CA LYS A 144 1.28 1.90 -0.29
C LYS A 144 1.44 3.27 0.38
N ASN A 145 0.74 3.44 1.49
CA ASN A 145 0.97 4.62 2.33
C ASN A 145 2.43 4.56 2.81
N ILE A 146 3.31 5.26 2.09
CA ILE A 146 4.76 5.28 2.32
C ILE A 146 5.08 6.06 3.61
N GLY A 147 4.06 6.49 4.33
CA GLY A 147 4.16 7.34 5.50
C GLY A 147 4.00 8.81 5.13
N HIS A 148 4.36 9.66 6.07
CA HIS A 148 4.15 11.10 6.02
C HIS A 148 5.44 11.81 5.61
N GLU A 149 5.42 12.54 4.49
CA GLU A 149 6.57 13.33 4.06
C GLU A 149 6.60 14.67 4.82
N TYR A 150 7.58 14.83 5.70
CA TYR A 150 7.64 15.94 6.65
C TYR A 150 7.55 17.34 6.01
N LYS A 151 8.15 17.53 4.85
CA LYS A 151 8.15 18.83 4.15
C LYS A 151 6.88 19.08 3.32
N ARG A 152 6.28 18.01 2.78
CA ARG A 152 5.20 18.10 1.81
C ARG A 152 3.83 18.13 2.47
N ASP A 153 3.70 17.37 3.56
CA ASP A 153 2.41 17.17 4.24
C ASP A 153 2.25 18.09 5.45
N VAL A 154 2.82 19.31 5.38
CA VAL A 154 2.75 20.29 6.48
C VAL A 154 1.31 20.60 6.86
N GLU A 155 0.45 20.86 5.89
CA GLU A 155 -0.96 21.25 6.13
C GLU A 155 -1.79 20.10 6.74
N SER A 156 -1.53 18.84 6.34
CA SER A 156 -2.26 17.70 6.88
C SER A 156 -1.98 17.47 8.37
N ARG A 157 -0.81 17.87 8.86
CA ARG A 157 -0.44 17.77 10.28
C ARG A 157 -1.15 18.78 11.19
N TYR A 158 -1.56 19.90 10.62
CA TYR A 158 -2.30 20.95 11.36
C TYR A 158 -3.81 20.79 11.24
N ARG A 159 -4.30 19.82 10.44
CA ARG A 159 -5.72 19.44 10.51
C ARG A 159 -5.95 18.76 11.84
N GLU A 160 -6.87 19.26 12.63
CA GLU A 160 -7.33 18.61 13.85
C GLU A 160 -7.92 17.25 13.47
N ASP A 161 -7.13 16.22 13.67
CA ASP A 161 -7.62 14.84 13.58
C ASP A 161 -8.43 14.61 14.85
N HIS A 162 -9.73 14.49 14.74
CA HIS A 162 -10.59 14.09 15.86
C HIS A 162 -10.24 12.64 16.20
N ARG A 163 -9.20 12.46 17.03
CA ARG A 163 -8.78 11.15 17.51
C ARG A 163 -9.98 10.46 18.15
N LYS A 164 -10.33 9.29 17.67
CA LYS A 164 -11.26 8.42 18.41
C LYS A 164 -10.56 7.98 19.70
N ILE A 165 -10.97 8.55 20.79
CA ILE A 165 -10.37 8.33 22.10
C ILE A 165 -11.19 7.28 22.85
N VAL A 166 -10.53 6.30 23.44
CA VAL A 166 -11.09 5.34 24.37
C VAL A 166 -10.73 5.81 25.78
N PRO A 167 -11.67 6.35 26.56
CA PRO A 167 -11.40 6.80 27.90
C PRO A 167 -11.08 5.63 28.83
N THR A 168 -10.32 5.90 29.88
CA THR A 168 -10.10 4.94 30.97
C THR A 168 -11.19 5.10 32.03
N PRO A 169 -11.41 4.12 32.93
CA PRO A 169 -12.35 4.26 34.05
C PRO A 169 -11.87 5.26 35.12
N TRP A 170 -10.69 5.84 34.97
CA TRP A 170 -10.09 6.76 35.94
C TRP A 170 -10.01 8.18 35.38
N PRO A 171 -10.85 9.12 35.87
CA PRO A 171 -10.87 10.50 35.37
C PRO A 171 -9.51 11.21 35.42
N GLU A 172 -8.72 10.98 36.47
CA GLU A 172 -7.41 11.60 36.69
C GLU A 172 -6.42 11.16 35.59
N ILE A 173 -6.49 9.88 35.17
CA ILE A 173 -5.66 9.39 34.10
C ILE A 173 -6.12 10.00 32.75
N ASN A 174 -7.43 10.11 32.54
CA ASN A 174 -7.97 10.72 31.34
C ASN A 174 -7.55 12.19 31.20
N GLU A 175 -7.50 12.93 32.30
CA GLU A 175 -7.03 14.32 32.31
C GLU A 175 -5.55 14.40 31.90
N LEU A 176 -4.68 13.53 32.45
CA LEU A 176 -3.26 13.47 32.11
C LEU A 176 -3.00 13.08 30.64
N VAL A 177 -3.81 12.19 30.05
CA VAL A 177 -3.64 11.68 28.68
C VAL A 177 -4.60 12.31 27.66
N GLN A 178 -5.14 13.49 27.98
CA GLN A 178 -6.02 14.26 27.11
C GLN A 178 -7.28 13.50 26.64
N GLY A 179 -7.93 12.82 27.57
CA GLY A 179 -9.22 12.14 27.36
C GLY A 179 -9.15 10.62 27.33
N GLY A 180 -8.01 10.00 27.12
CA GLY A 180 -7.87 8.56 27.05
C GLY A 180 -6.86 8.07 26.02
N LEU A 181 -6.93 6.81 25.65
CA LEU A 181 -6.06 6.21 24.63
C LEU A 181 -6.65 6.39 23.24
N GLY A 182 -5.88 6.97 22.34
CA GLY A 182 -6.26 7.13 20.92
C GLY A 182 -5.72 6.02 20.03
N ASN A 183 -6.11 6.06 18.75
CA ASN A 183 -5.55 5.14 17.75
C ASN A 183 -4.02 5.24 17.69
N GLY A 184 -3.35 4.07 17.80
CA GLY A 184 -1.88 3.98 17.75
C GLY A 184 -1.19 4.23 19.08
N ASP A 185 -1.92 4.57 20.16
CA ASP A 185 -1.33 4.74 21.48
C ASP A 185 -1.04 3.38 22.13
N LEU A 186 0.06 3.31 22.86
CA LEU A 186 0.45 2.17 23.67
C LEU A 186 0.41 2.57 25.15
N GLY A 187 -0.50 1.97 25.90
CA GLY A 187 -0.54 2.06 27.36
C GLY A 187 0.27 0.94 28.00
N LEU A 188 1.19 1.24 28.91
CA LEU A 188 1.98 0.24 29.63
C LEU A 188 1.70 0.32 31.12
N ILE A 189 1.30 -0.82 31.71
CA ILE A 189 1.09 -0.95 33.18
C ILE A 189 2.17 -1.85 33.77
N PHE A 190 2.93 -1.34 34.66
CA PHE A 190 3.99 -2.09 35.36
C PHE A 190 3.86 -1.98 36.87
N GLY A 191 4.37 -2.97 37.58
CA GLY A 191 4.32 -3.02 39.03
C GLY A 191 4.78 -4.38 39.56
N ASN A 192 4.88 -4.50 40.88
CA ASN A 192 5.30 -5.74 41.56
C ASN A 192 4.33 -6.90 41.30
N PRO A 193 4.78 -8.16 41.45
CA PRO A 193 3.88 -9.33 41.46
C PRO A 193 2.77 -9.13 42.50
N GLY A 194 1.53 -9.47 42.16
CA GLY A 194 0.37 -9.25 43.02
C GLY A 194 -0.18 -7.82 43.07
N GLY A 195 0.46 -6.85 42.41
CA GLY A 195 0.05 -5.42 42.41
C GLY A 195 -1.19 -5.09 41.59
N GLY A 196 -1.94 -6.06 41.10
CA GLY A 196 -3.22 -5.81 40.42
C GLY A 196 -3.14 -5.50 38.91
N LYS A 197 -1.97 -5.62 38.27
CA LYS A 197 -1.79 -5.31 36.83
C LYS A 197 -2.83 -5.94 35.91
N SER A 198 -3.06 -7.25 36.08
CA SER A 198 -4.06 -7.99 35.27
C SER A 198 -5.47 -7.52 35.55
N TRP A 199 -5.79 -7.14 36.78
CA TRP A 199 -7.10 -6.55 37.12
C TRP A 199 -7.29 -5.18 36.47
N THR A 200 -6.27 -4.37 36.45
CA THR A 200 -6.30 -3.06 35.76
C THR A 200 -6.56 -3.22 34.25
N LEU A 201 -5.92 -4.20 33.60
CA LEU A 201 -6.16 -4.48 32.18
C LEU A 201 -7.60 -4.97 31.92
N VAL A 202 -8.13 -5.83 32.79
CA VAL A 202 -9.53 -6.30 32.69
C VAL A 202 -10.50 -5.14 32.91
N ALA A 203 -10.25 -4.27 33.90
CA ALA A 203 -11.07 -3.09 34.16
C ALA A 203 -11.09 -2.12 32.97
N LEU A 204 -9.93 -1.86 32.35
CA LEU A 204 -9.83 -1.06 31.11
C LEU A 204 -10.65 -1.66 29.98
N GLY A 205 -10.47 -2.97 29.73
CA GLY A 205 -11.21 -3.68 28.69
C GLY A 205 -12.72 -3.69 28.94
N GLY A 206 -13.15 -4.00 30.16
CA GLY A 206 -14.55 -4.00 30.53
C GLY A 206 -15.21 -2.63 30.38
N PHE A 207 -14.52 -1.58 30.79
CA PHE A 207 -15.00 -0.20 30.63
C PHE A 207 -15.12 0.19 29.16
N ALA A 208 -14.13 -0.16 28.32
CA ALA A 208 -14.19 0.09 26.89
C ALA A 208 -15.37 -0.65 26.20
N VAL A 209 -15.64 -1.89 26.59
CA VAL A 209 -16.83 -2.65 26.11
C VAL A 209 -18.12 -1.94 26.51
N GLN A 210 -18.25 -1.44 27.74
CA GLN A 210 -19.42 -0.69 28.19
C GLN A 210 -19.64 0.61 27.37
N MET A 211 -18.57 1.19 26.89
CA MET A 211 -18.59 2.36 26.00
C MET A 211 -18.88 2.02 24.53
N GLY A 212 -19.09 0.74 24.19
CA GLY A 212 -19.39 0.27 22.84
C GLY A 212 -18.18 -0.02 21.96
N PHE A 213 -16.98 -0.09 22.51
CA PHE A 213 -15.78 -0.45 21.77
C PHE A 213 -15.60 -1.97 21.69
N ASN A 214 -15.01 -2.45 20.59
CA ASN A 214 -14.57 -3.83 20.47
C ASN A 214 -13.22 -3.99 21.15
N VAL A 215 -13.08 -4.97 22.06
CA VAL A 215 -11.86 -5.22 22.82
C VAL A 215 -11.38 -6.64 22.56
N ILE A 216 -10.07 -6.77 22.29
CA ILE A 216 -9.40 -8.06 22.20
C ILE A 216 -8.42 -8.13 23.37
N HIS A 217 -8.57 -9.14 24.24
CA HIS A 217 -7.72 -9.36 25.40
C HIS A 217 -6.84 -10.58 25.17
N TYR A 218 -5.54 -10.38 24.99
CA TYR A 218 -4.54 -11.44 24.94
C TYR A 218 -3.93 -11.68 26.31
N THR A 219 -3.86 -12.93 26.74
CA THR A 219 -3.18 -13.31 27.99
C THR A 219 -2.28 -14.51 27.73
N LEU A 220 -1.07 -14.49 28.33
CA LEU A 220 -0.11 -15.60 28.32
C LEU A 220 -0.11 -16.38 29.64
N GLU A 221 -0.82 -15.86 30.65
CA GLU A 221 -0.74 -16.34 32.04
C GLU A 221 -2.06 -16.98 32.52
N LEU A 222 -3.19 -16.48 32.03
CA LEU A 222 -4.53 -16.88 32.50
C LEU A 222 -5.29 -17.63 31.44
N SER A 223 -6.13 -18.60 31.85
CA SER A 223 -7.06 -19.23 30.95
C SER A 223 -8.17 -18.27 30.51
N GLU A 224 -8.77 -18.51 29.33
CA GLU A 224 -9.87 -17.73 28.78
C GLU A 224 -11.05 -17.60 29.76
N ALA A 225 -11.48 -18.74 30.33
CA ALA A 225 -12.56 -18.79 31.31
C ALA A 225 -12.26 -17.99 32.57
N TYR A 226 -11.00 -17.93 33.02
CA TYR A 226 -10.59 -17.20 34.21
C TYR A 226 -10.53 -15.69 33.96
N THR A 227 -10.09 -15.29 32.77
CA THR A 227 -10.10 -13.87 32.36
C THR A 227 -11.53 -13.34 32.24
N GLY A 228 -12.42 -14.13 31.63
CA GLY A 228 -13.82 -13.72 31.46
C GLY A 228 -14.66 -13.66 32.75
N ARG A 229 -14.19 -14.24 33.86
CA ARG A 229 -14.86 -14.17 35.17
C ARG A 229 -14.41 -12.98 36.03
N ARG A 230 -13.36 -12.30 35.65
CA ARG A 230 -12.85 -11.11 36.33
C ARG A 230 -13.54 -9.85 35.84
#